data_97532f43786c7816c74a8f1772de89f0
#
_entry.id   97532f43786c7816c74a8f1772de89f0
#
_cell.length_a   1.000
_cell.length_b   1.000
_cell.length_c   1.000
_cell.angle_alpha   90.00
_cell.angle_beta   90.00
_cell.angle_gamma   90.00
#
_symmetry.space_group_name_H-M   'P 1'
#
loop_
_entity.id
_entity.type
_entity.pdbx_description
1 polymer ?
#
loop_
_entity_poly.entity_id
_entity_poly.type
_entity_poly.pdbx_seq_one_letter_code
_entity_poly.pdbx_strand_id
1 'polypeptide(L)'
;MGMLSGKKALIVGVASKHSIAYGIAEAFAREGAEMAFTYQNEKLQSRVEKFADQWGSKLTFPCDVASDEEIDNVFTELKKHWDNIDIIIHAVGYAPAHELNGNYVDVTTREGFKIAHDISSYSFVALAKGARDMMHEGSSLVTLSYLGAERVLQNYSVMGLAKASLEANVRYMAASLGKDGIRVNGISAGPIKTLAASGIASFRRMLAENAKRAPLRRNVTTEEVGNAAAFLGSDLASGITGEIMYVDGGFNITGMGELED
;
A
#
# COMPACT_ATOMS: atom_id res chain seq x y z
N MET A 1 -3.36 3.59 26.21
CA MET A 1 -3.65 4.29 24.96
C MET A 1 -2.90 3.58 23.85
N GLY A 2 -3.54 3.32 22.71
CA GLY A 2 -2.87 2.76 21.53
C GLY A 2 -1.92 3.79 20.90
N MET A 3 -0.96 3.32 20.10
CA MET A 3 0.07 4.19 19.48
C MET A 3 -0.50 5.18 18.45
N LEU A 4 -1.75 5.00 18.00
CA LEU A 4 -2.44 5.87 17.05
C LEU A 4 -3.62 6.62 17.68
N SER A 5 -3.74 6.64 19.02
CA SER A 5 -4.85 7.31 19.70
C SER A 5 -4.90 8.79 19.31
N GLY A 6 -6.06 9.23 18.78
CA GLY A 6 -6.31 10.59 18.31
C GLY A 6 -5.75 10.93 16.94
N LYS A 7 -5.09 9.98 16.25
CA LYS A 7 -4.63 10.15 14.87
C LYS A 7 -5.76 9.90 13.88
N LYS A 8 -5.82 10.68 12.82
CA LYS A 8 -6.77 10.60 11.70
C LYS A 8 -6.10 10.00 10.49
N ALA A 9 -6.63 8.88 10.00
CA ALA A 9 -6.02 8.09 8.93
C ALA A 9 -6.95 7.88 7.73
N LEU A 10 -6.54 8.28 6.53
CA LEU A 10 -7.18 7.90 5.28
C LEU A 10 -6.58 6.61 4.76
N ILE A 11 -7.40 5.58 4.54
CA ILE A 11 -6.97 4.28 4.01
C ILE A 11 -7.54 4.08 2.61
N VAL A 12 -6.65 4.04 1.62
CA VAL A 12 -6.96 3.86 0.19
C VAL A 12 -6.62 2.45 -0.23
N GLY A 13 -7.61 1.69 -0.75
CA GLY A 13 -7.38 0.35 -1.32
C GLY A 13 -8.00 -0.82 -0.55
N VAL A 14 -8.94 -0.57 0.37
CA VAL A 14 -9.70 -1.66 1.02
C VAL A 14 -10.72 -2.23 0.04
N ALA A 15 -10.49 -3.45 -0.44
CA ALA A 15 -11.37 -4.11 -1.41
C ALA A 15 -12.01 -5.41 -0.86
N SER A 16 -11.39 -6.07 0.10
CA SER A 16 -11.88 -7.31 0.72
C SER A 16 -11.22 -7.55 2.08
N LYS A 17 -11.73 -8.50 2.85
CA LYS A 17 -11.11 -8.97 4.11
C LYS A 17 -9.71 -9.57 3.93
N HIS A 18 -9.34 -9.89 2.70
CA HIS A 18 -8.02 -10.44 2.38
C HIS A 18 -7.06 -9.37 1.85
N SER A 19 -7.48 -8.12 1.67
CA SER A 19 -6.58 -7.04 1.26
C SER A 19 -5.64 -6.65 2.41
N ILE A 20 -4.42 -6.27 2.09
CA ILE A 20 -3.45 -5.79 3.08
C ILE A 20 -4.02 -4.53 3.77
N ALA A 21 -4.70 -3.65 3.01
CA ALA A 21 -5.36 -2.47 3.56
C ALA A 21 -6.40 -2.81 4.65
N TYR A 22 -7.07 -3.97 4.57
CA TYR A 22 -7.98 -4.43 5.62
C TYR A 22 -7.20 -4.75 6.90
N GLY A 23 -6.10 -5.50 6.83
CA GLY A 23 -5.25 -5.79 7.99
C GLY A 23 -4.62 -4.53 8.59
N ILE A 24 -4.30 -3.53 7.75
CA ILE A 24 -3.85 -2.21 8.23
C ILE A 24 -4.99 -1.51 9.00
N ALA A 25 -6.21 -1.52 8.48
CA ALA A 25 -7.35 -0.92 9.16
C ALA A 25 -7.66 -1.61 10.50
N GLU A 26 -7.56 -2.95 10.58
CA GLU A 26 -7.69 -3.68 11.85
C GLU A 26 -6.62 -3.26 12.87
N ALA A 27 -5.36 -3.13 12.45
CA ALA A 27 -4.29 -2.67 13.32
C ALA A 27 -4.52 -1.22 13.77
N PHE A 28 -4.94 -0.34 12.86
CA PHE A 28 -5.21 1.06 13.16
C PHE A 28 -6.38 1.23 14.13
N ALA A 29 -7.47 0.47 13.95
CA ALA A 29 -8.59 0.44 14.87
C ALA A 29 -8.17 -0.01 16.28
N ARG A 30 -7.37 -1.09 16.35
CA ARG A 30 -6.82 -1.60 17.62
C ARG A 30 -5.95 -0.56 18.32
N GLU A 31 -5.18 0.21 17.57
CA GLU A 31 -4.30 1.27 18.09
C GLU A 31 -5.00 2.60 18.31
N GLY A 32 -6.31 2.70 18.04
CA GLY A 32 -7.15 3.84 18.41
C GLY A 32 -7.17 4.99 17.40
N ALA A 33 -6.85 4.74 16.12
CA ALA A 33 -6.98 5.72 15.05
C ALA A 33 -8.46 5.97 14.69
N GLU A 34 -8.78 7.22 14.37
CA GLU A 34 -9.98 7.57 13.62
C GLU A 34 -9.71 7.38 12.13
N MET A 35 -10.59 6.71 11.39
CA MET A 35 -10.32 6.30 10.02
C MET A 35 -11.36 6.81 9.03
N ALA A 36 -10.90 7.12 7.81
CA ALA A 36 -11.72 7.29 6.62
C ALA A 36 -11.22 6.34 5.52
N PHE A 37 -12.11 5.99 4.59
CA PHE A 37 -11.83 4.99 3.56
C PHE A 37 -12.23 5.48 2.19
N THR A 38 -11.59 4.92 1.15
CA THR A 38 -12.05 5.10 -0.21
C THR A 38 -12.48 3.78 -0.85
N TYR A 39 -13.37 3.86 -1.82
CA TYR A 39 -13.76 2.74 -2.68
C TYR A 39 -13.68 3.16 -4.16
N GLN A 40 -13.17 2.26 -5.02
CA GLN A 40 -12.93 2.57 -6.42
C GLN A 40 -14.21 2.73 -7.26
N ASN A 41 -15.27 1.99 -6.93
CA ASN A 41 -16.50 1.97 -7.72
C ASN A 41 -17.69 1.52 -6.87
N GLU A 42 -18.91 1.71 -7.38
CA GLU A 42 -20.16 1.36 -6.72
C GLU A 42 -20.24 -0.10 -6.25
N LYS A 43 -19.61 -1.05 -6.98
CA LYS A 43 -19.59 -2.47 -6.58
C LYS A 43 -18.83 -2.71 -5.27
N LEU A 44 -17.88 -1.84 -4.94
CA LEU A 44 -17.11 -1.92 -3.71
C LEU A 44 -17.72 -1.09 -2.58
N GLN A 45 -18.56 -0.09 -2.88
CA GLN A 45 -19.11 0.84 -1.92
C GLN A 45 -19.71 0.15 -0.69
N SER A 46 -20.75 -0.65 -0.89
CA SER A 46 -21.47 -1.30 0.24
C SER A 46 -20.59 -2.20 1.08
N ARG A 47 -19.51 -2.74 0.49
CA ARG A 47 -18.54 -3.57 1.20
C ARG A 47 -17.62 -2.74 2.05
N VAL A 48 -17.10 -1.63 1.51
CA VAL A 48 -16.20 -0.72 2.23
C VAL A 48 -16.95 -0.03 3.37
N GLU A 49 -18.20 0.40 3.13
CA GLU A 49 -19.07 0.96 4.17
C GLU A 49 -19.26 -0.01 5.34
N LYS A 50 -19.55 -1.30 5.05
CA LYS A 50 -19.67 -2.33 6.09
C LYS A 50 -18.36 -2.54 6.87
N PHE A 51 -17.22 -2.42 6.23
CA PHE A 51 -15.93 -2.51 6.92
C PHE A 51 -15.69 -1.26 7.77
N ALA A 52 -15.95 -0.07 7.24
CA ALA A 52 -15.84 1.18 7.98
C ALA A 52 -16.72 1.15 9.25
N ASP A 53 -17.96 0.69 9.13
CA ASP A 53 -18.89 0.52 10.25
C ASP A 53 -18.36 -0.39 11.37
N GLN A 54 -17.64 -1.46 11.03
CA GLN A 54 -17.03 -2.37 12.02
C GLN A 54 -16.01 -1.65 12.92
N TRP A 55 -15.39 -0.59 12.40
CA TRP A 55 -14.39 0.22 13.10
C TRP A 55 -14.94 1.59 13.56
N GLY A 56 -16.27 1.76 13.51
CA GLY A 56 -16.96 2.97 13.99
C GLY A 56 -16.83 4.18 13.05
N SER A 57 -16.37 3.99 11.83
CA SER A 57 -16.29 5.06 10.82
C SER A 57 -17.51 5.10 9.92
N LYS A 58 -17.94 6.31 9.55
CA LYS A 58 -18.93 6.58 8.50
C LYS A 58 -18.33 7.32 7.30
N LEU A 59 -17.03 7.59 7.34
CA LEU A 59 -16.32 8.37 6.32
C LEU A 59 -15.83 7.43 5.22
N THR A 60 -16.61 7.34 4.14
CA THR A 60 -16.27 6.56 2.96
C THR A 60 -16.52 7.40 1.70
N PHE A 61 -15.57 7.42 0.77
CA PHE A 61 -15.59 8.28 -0.39
C PHE A 61 -15.31 7.49 -1.68
N PRO A 62 -15.99 7.79 -2.79
CA PRO A 62 -15.62 7.25 -4.10
C PRO A 62 -14.25 7.80 -4.51
N CYS A 63 -13.37 6.95 -5.05
CA CYS A 63 -12.07 7.35 -5.55
C CYS A 63 -11.48 6.28 -6.47
N ASP A 64 -11.54 6.51 -7.77
CA ASP A 64 -10.63 5.87 -8.71
C ASP A 64 -9.34 6.69 -8.74
N VAL A 65 -8.23 6.11 -8.31
CA VAL A 65 -6.94 6.80 -8.23
C VAL A 65 -6.34 7.14 -9.62
N ALA A 66 -6.96 6.71 -10.70
CA ALA A 66 -6.67 7.13 -12.06
C ALA A 66 -7.31 8.49 -12.44
N SER A 67 -8.09 9.07 -11.53
CA SER A 67 -8.77 10.37 -11.72
C SER A 67 -8.31 11.38 -10.69
N ASP A 68 -7.58 12.41 -11.14
CA ASP A 68 -7.19 13.53 -10.26
C ASP A 68 -8.41 14.24 -9.67
N GLU A 69 -9.52 14.33 -10.44
CA GLU A 69 -10.78 14.95 -9.98
C GLU A 69 -11.37 14.15 -8.80
N GLU A 70 -11.41 12.82 -8.89
CA GLU A 70 -11.93 11.99 -7.80
C GLU A 70 -11.02 12.05 -6.56
N ILE A 71 -9.69 12.11 -6.75
CA ILE A 71 -8.74 12.31 -5.66
C ILE A 71 -8.99 13.66 -4.96
N ASP A 72 -9.10 14.74 -5.72
CA ASP A 72 -9.35 16.09 -5.17
C ASP A 72 -10.70 16.16 -4.44
N ASN A 73 -11.74 15.46 -4.96
CA ASN A 73 -13.04 15.37 -4.32
C ASN A 73 -12.98 14.65 -2.96
N VAL A 74 -12.17 13.60 -2.80
CA VAL A 74 -11.97 12.94 -1.50
C VAL A 74 -11.53 13.95 -0.45
N PHE A 75 -10.53 14.76 -0.73
CA PHE A 75 -10.02 15.74 0.24
C PHE A 75 -10.98 16.91 0.44
N THR A 76 -11.71 17.33 -0.59
CA THR A 76 -12.77 18.34 -0.47
C THR A 76 -13.87 17.88 0.48
N GLU A 77 -14.32 16.65 0.36
CA GLU A 77 -15.35 16.09 1.25
C GLU A 77 -14.77 15.81 2.66
N LEU A 78 -13.55 15.28 2.75
CA LEU A 78 -12.91 14.97 4.02
C LEU A 78 -12.69 16.23 4.89
N LYS A 79 -12.36 17.38 4.28
CA LYS A 79 -12.23 18.69 4.96
C LYS A 79 -13.51 19.14 5.69
N LYS A 80 -14.69 18.61 5.33
CA LYS A 80 -15.95 18.91 6.05
C LYS A 80 -16.02 18.19 7.40
N HIS A 81 -15.17 17.18 7.63
CA HIS A 81 -15.16 16.33 8.82
C HIS A 81 -13.89 16.48 9.64
N TRP A 82 -12.75 16.70 8.98
CA TRP A 82 -11.43 16.79 9.60
C TRP A 82 -10.71 18.08 9.20
N ASP A 83 -10.14 18.78 10.19
CA ASP A 83 -9.30 19.96 9.95
C ASP A 83 -7.92 19.57 9.43
N ASN A 84 -7.44 18.37 9.78
CA ASN A 84 -6.13 17.84 9.40
C ASN A 84 -6.18 16.33 9.16
N ILE A 85 -5.09 15.79 8.61
CA ILE A 85 -4.87 14.36 8.40
C ILE A 85 -3.48 13.99 8.90
N ASP A 86 -3.43 12.95 9.75
CA ASP A 86 -2.16 12.47 10.32
C ASP A 86 -1.52 11.38 9.44
N ILE A 87 -2.34 10.49 8.86
CA ILE A 87 -1.82 9.31 8.16
C ILE A 87 -2.56 9.10 6.85
N ILE A 88 -1.81 8.81 5.78
CA ILE A 88 -2.36 8.32 4.51
C ILE A 88 -1.75 6.97 4.19
N ILE A 89 -2.60 5.97 4.02
CA ILE A 89 -2.22 4.63 3.55
C ILE A 89 -2.60 4.48 2.08
N HIS A 90 -1.60 4.32 1.23
CA HIS A 90 -1.75 4.00 -0.17
C HIS A 90 -1.54 2.50 -0.39
N ALA A 91 -2.62 1.74 -0.50
CA ALA A 91 -2.59 0.29 -0.67
C ALA A 91 -3.20 -0.12 -2.02
N VAL A 92 -2.80 0.57 -3.08
CA VAL A 92 -3.29 0.38 -4.45
C VAL A 92 -2.19 -0.15 -5.35
N GLY A 93 -2.58 -0.96 -6.32
CA GLY A 93 -1.71 -1.43 -7.38
C GLY A 93 -2.51 -2.22 -8.40
N TYR A 94 -2.27 -1.95 -9.67
CA TYR A 94 -2.92 -2.62 -10.79
C TYR A 94 -2.01 -2.67 -12.01
N ALA A 95 -2.03 -3.80 -12.70
CA ALA A 95 -1.55 -3.96 -14.06
C ALA A 95 -2.51 -4.86 -14.84
N PRO A 96 -2.73 -4.65 -16.14
CA PRO A 96 -3.52 -5.56 -16.96
C PRO A 96 -2.95 -6.97 -16.94
N ALA A 97 -3.79 -7.99 -16.77
CA ALA A 97 -3.34 -9.37 -16.55
C ALA A 97 -2.49 -9.93 -17.71
N HIS A 98 -2.72 -9.48 -18.94
CA HIS A 98 -1.93 -9.89 -20.11
C HIS A 98 -0.50 -9.34 -20.08
N GLU A 99 -0.24 -8.26 -19.36
CA GLU A 99 1.09 -7.68 -19.15
C GLU A 99 1.97 -8.49 -18.17
N LEU A 100 1.35 -9.43 -17.42
CA LEU A 100 2.03 -10.17 -16.36
C LEU A 100 2.48 -11.57 -16.79
N ASN A 101 1.89 -12.12 -17.85
CA ASN A 101 2.11 -13.50 -18.26
C ASN A 101 2.89 -13.57 -19.57
N GLY A 102 4.03 -14.26 -19.57
CA GLY A 102 4.87 -14.47 -20.75
C GLY A 102 6.24 -13.83 -20.65
N ASN A 103 6.93 -13.75 -21.77
CA ASN A 103 8.21 -13.04 -21.85
C ASN A 103 7.96 -11.53 -21.72
N TYR A 104 8.62 -10.89 -20.78
CA TYR A 104 8.45 -9.46 -20.47
C TYR A 104 8.52 -8.55 -21.70
N VAL A 105 9.51 -8.78 -22.59
CA VAL A 105 9.71 -7.95 -23.78
C VAL A 105 8.57 -8.10 -24.78
N ASP A 106 8.01 -9.31 -24.89
CA ASP A 106 6.95 -9.62 -25.87
C ASP A 106 5.56 -9.16 -25.40
N VAL A 107 5.29 -9.23 -24.08
CA VAL A 107 3.95 -8.95 -23.54
C VAL A 107 3.76 -7.49 -23.11
N THR A 108 4.85 -6.75 -22.88
CA THR A 108 4.75 -5.36 -22.38
C THR A 108 4.34 -4.42 -23.51
N THR A 109 3.18 -3.79 -23.35
CA THR A 109 2.69 -2.77 -24.27
C THR A 109 2.90 -1.36 -23.69
N ARG A 110 2.92 -0.35 -24.58
CA ARG A 110 2.99 1.05 -24.18
C ARG A 110 1.81 1.44 -23.27
N GLU A 111 0.63 0.95 -23.57
CA GLU A 111 -0.60 1.26 -22.81
C GLU A 111 -0.61 0.57 -21.45
N GLY A 112 -0.29 -0.73 -21.40
CA GLY A 112 -0.21 -1.46 -20.13
C GLY A 112 0.88 -0.91 -19.21
N PHE A 113 2.02 -0.48 -19.77
CA PHE A 113 3.08 0.19 -19.03
C PHE A 113 2.59 1.50 -18.40
N LYS A 114 1.86 2.35 -19.17
CA LYS A 114 1.27 3.59 -18.65
C LYS A 114 0.29 3.30 -17.52
N ILE A 115 -0.68 2.40 -17.72
CA ILE A 115 -1.70 2.05 -16.75
C ILE A 115 -1.06 1.54 -15.44
N ALA A 116 -0.06 0.66 -15.53
CA ALA A 116 0.61 0.12 -14.35
C ALA A 116 1.32 1.21 -13.55
N HIS A 117 2.02 2.13 -14.22
CA HIS A 117 2.74 3.23 -13.55
C HIS A 117 1.80 4.31 -13.02
N ASP A 118 0.75 4.64 -13.75
CA ASP A 118 -0.26 5.61 -13.35
C ASP A 118 -0.94 5.16 -12.05
N ILE A 119 -1.55 3.98 -12.05
CA ILE A 119 -2.29 3.46 -10.90
C ILE A 119 -1.38 3.03 -9.75
N SER A 120 -0.22 2.43 -10.03
CA SER A 120 0.59 1.79 -8.97
C SER A 120 1.75 2.64 -8.46
N SER A 121 2.00 3.79 -9.07
CA SER A 121 3.12 4.68 -8.70
C SER A 121 2.69 6.14 -8.62
N TYR A 122 2.17 6.74 -9.70
CA TYR A 122 1.80 8.15 -9.74
C TYR A 122 0.68 8.47 -8.75
N SER A 123 -0.30 7.60 -8.59
CA SER A 123 -1.44 7.80 -7.67
C SER A 123 -1.02 8.09 -6.22
N PHE A 124 0.15 7.59 -5.77
CA PHE A 124 0.68 7.93 -4.45
C PHE A 124 1.10 9.40 -4.35
N VAL A 125 1.70 9.93 -5.41
CA VAL A 125 2.06 11.36 -5.50
C VAL A 125 0.80 12.21 -5.61
N ALA A 126 -0.19 11.78 -6.40
CA ALA A 126 -1.46 12.48 -6.57
C ALA A 126 -2.24 12.58 -5.24
N LEU A 127 -2.30 11.50 -4.46
CA LEU A 127 -2.90 11.52 -3.11
C LEU A 127 -2.18 12.50 -2.17
N ALA A 128 -0.85 12.51 -2.18
CA ALA A 128 -0.08 13.45 -1.37
C ALA A 128 -0.32 14.90 -1.78
N LYS A 129 -0.45 15.16 -3.10
CA LYS A 129 -0.78 16.48 -3.65
C LYS A 129 -2.17 16.93 -3.20
N GLY A 130 -3.20 16.09 -3.35
CA GLY A 130 -4.57 16.40 -2.92
C GLY A 130 -4.69 16.64 -1.41
N ALA A 131 -3.90 15.90 -0.61
CA ALA A 131 -3.88 16.03 0.85
C ALA A 131 -3.06 17.23 1.36
N ARG A 132 -2.31 17.93 0.50
CA ARG A 132 -1.26 18.85 0.90
C ARG A 132 -1.68 19.88 1.98
N ASP A 133 -2.85 20.45 1.82
CA ASP A 133 -3.38 21.48 2.74
C ASP A 133 -3.92 20.91 4.06
N MET A 134 -4.12 19.60 4.14
CA MET A 134 -4.59 18.92 5.35
C MET A 134 -3.43 18.30 6.15
N MET A 135 -2.27 18.10 5.53
CA MET A 135 -1.09 17.55 6.20
C MET A 135 -0.40 18.61 7.04
N HIS A 136 0.23 18.18 8.13
CA HIS A 136 0.94 19.03 9.09
C HIS A 136 2.24 18.34 9.54
N GLU A 137 3.05 19.03 10.34
CA GLU A 137 4.22 18.44 10.99
C GLU A 137 3.83 17.18 11.79
N GLY A 138 4.52 16.07 11.54
CA GLY A 138 4.21 14.76 12.12
C GLY A 138 3.31 13.87 11.24
N SER A 139 2.71 14.38 10.16
CA SER A 139 1.95 13.55 9.23
C SER A 139 2.83 12.47 8.57
N SER A 140 2.23 11.32 8.27
CA SER A 140 2.91 10.15 7.69
C SER A 140 2.17 9.59 6.49
N LEU A 141 2.89 9.40 5.38
CA LEU A 141 2.39 8.68 4.21
C LEU A 141 3.07 7.33 4.11
N VAL A 142 2.29 6.27 3.96
CA VAL A 142 2.81 4.90 3.85
C VAL A 142 2.22 4.23 2.62
N THR A 143 3.08 3.65 1.78
CA THR A 143 2.67 2.87 0.60
C THR A 143 3.09 1.42 0.71
N LEU A 144 2.49 0.55 -0.13
CA LEU A 144 2.81 -0.87 -0.19
C LEU A 144 3.60 -1.20 -1.46
N SER A 145 4.80 -1.76 -1.26
CA SER A 145 5.67 -2.29 -2.30
C SER A 145 5.81 -3.82 -2.20
N TYR A 146 6.66 -4.36 -3.06
CA TYR A 146 6.99 -5.77 -3.10
C TYR A 146 8.41 -5.97 -3.65
N LEU A 147 9.10 -7.02 -3.22
CA LEU A 147 10.47 -7.33 -3.61
C LEU A 147 10.72 -7.29 -5.14
N GLY A 148 9.67 -7.45 -5.95
CA GLY A 148 9.72 -7.29 -7.39
C GLY A 148 10.14 -5.90 -7.88
N ALA A 149 10.19 -4.90 -7.01
CA ALA A 149 10.78 -3.58 -7.29
C ALA A 149 12.30 -3.63 -7.45
N GLU A 150 12.97 -4.55 -6.76
CA GLU A 150 14.44 -4.68 -6.75
C GLU A 150 14.95 -5.93 -7.47
N ARG A 151 14.14 -7.00 -7.50
CA ARG A 151 14.53 -8.29 -8.04
C ARG A 151 13.52 -8.80 -9.06
N VAL A 152 14.01 -9.44 -10.11
CA VAL A 152 13.13 -10.03 -11.12
C VAL A 152 12.35 -11.19 -10.51
N LEU A 153 11.04 -11.09 -10.55
CA LEU A 153 10.11 -12.14 -10.17
C LEU A 153 9.29 -12.59 -11.38
N GLN A 154 9.19 -13.90 -11.58
CA GLN A 154 8.42 -14.46 -12.67
C GLN A 154 6.94 -14.02 -12.59
N ASN A 155 6.36 -13.65 -13.73
CA ASN A 155 4.96 -13.20 -13.85
C ASN A 155 4.63 -11.93 -13.05
N TYR A 156 5.63 -11.13 -12.71
CA TYR A 156 5.44 -9.83 -12.09
C TYR A 156 5.69 -8.67 -13.07
N SER A 157 6.53 -8.88 -14.07
CA SER A 157 6.73 -8.05 -15.28
C SER A 157 6.61 -6.54 -15.04
N VAL A 158 5.73 -5.85 -15.76
CA VAL A 158 5.54 -4.38 -15.69
C VAL A 158 5.20 -3.89 -14.27
N MET A 159 4.58 -4.71 -13.43
CA MET A 159 4.31 -4.35 -12.04
C MET A 159 5.60 -4.17 -11.23
N GLY A 160 6.65 -4.94 -11.51
CA GLY A 160 7.97 -4.76 -10.89
C GLY A 160 8.53 -3.36 -11.17
N LEU A 161 8.44 -2.90 -12.41
CA LEU A 161 8.88 -1.57 -12.81
C LEU A 161 8.04 -0.47 -12.15
N ALA A 162 6.71 -0.65 -12.09
CA ALA A 162 5.82 0.28 -11.41
C ALA A 162 6.13 0.37 -9.90
N LYS A 163 6.45 -0.76 -9.25
CA LYS A 163 6.88 -0.78 -7.84
C LYS A 163 8.26 -0.16 -7.63
N ALA A 164 9.22 -0.34 -8.55
CA ALA A 164 10.51 0.36 -8.51
C ALA A 164 10.32 1.88 -8.62
N SER A 165 9.44 2.33 -9.52
CA SER A 165 9.03 3.74 -9.62
C SER A 165 8.36 4.24 -8.33
N LEU A 166 7.48 3.44 -7.71
CA LEU A 166 6.83 3.78 -6.44
C LEU A 166 7.85 3.95 -5.30
N GLU A 167 8.84 3.07 -5.19
CA GLU A 167 9.90 3.18 -4.18
C GLU A 167 10.82 4.39 -4.43
N ALA A 168 11.04 4.76 -5.70
CA ALA A 168 11.68 6.02 -6.02
C ALA A 168 10.82 7.21 -5.57
N ASN A 169 9.50 7.19 -5.80
CA ASN A 169 8.59 8.22 -5.32
C ASN A 169 8.63 8.37 -3.80
N VAL A 170 8.72 7.28 -3.02
CA VAL A 170 8.91 7.35 -1.56
C VAL A 170 10.10 8.24 -1.20
N ARG A 171 11.25 8.02 -1.84
CA ARG A 171 12.48 8.81 -1.58
C ARG A 171 12.35 10.27 -2.00
N TYR A 172 11.83 10.54 -3.20
CA TYR A 172 11.65 11.90 -3.69
C TYR A 172 10.61 12.68 -2.91
N MET A 173 9.50 12.04 -2.52
CA MET A 173 8.48 12.66 -1.68
C MET A 173 9.00 12.91 -0.26
N ALA A 174 9.75 11.97 0.33
CA ALA A 174 10.38 12.16 1.63
C ALA A 174 11.32 13.38 1.63
N ALA A 175 12.16 13.53 0.60
CA ALA A 175 13.04 14.69 0.45
C ALA A 175 12.25 16.00 0.26
N SER A 176 11.15 15.97 -0.49
CA SER A 176 10.33 17.15 -0.78
C SER A 176 9.50 17.61 0.41
N LEU A 177 8.91 16.67 1.16
CA LEU A 177 7.95 16.93 2.25
C LEU A 177 8.63 16.99 3.63
N GLY A 178 9.84 16.46 3.75
CA GLY A 178 10.56 16.35 5.03
C GLY A 178 10.84 17.71 5.69
N LYS A 179 11.06 18.78 4.89
CA LYS A 179 11.20 20.15 5.41
C LYS A 179 9.94 20.67 6.14
N ASP A 180 8.79 20.10 5.84
CA ASP A 180 7.51 20.43 6.48
C ASP A 180 7.17 19.42 7.59
N GLY A 181 8.14 18.59 8.01
CA GLY A 181 7.96 17.59 9.07
C GLY A 181 7.10 16.39 8.67
N ILE A 182 6.83 16.19 7.37
CA ILE A 182 5.98 15.11 6.86
C ILE A 182 6.87 13.94 6.45
N ARG A 183 6.55 12.73 6.93
CA ARG A 183 7.30 11.51 6.64
C ARG A 183 6.65 10.71 5.52
N VAL A 184 7.46 10.06 4.68
CA VAL A 184 7.00 9.21 3.59
C VAL A 184 7.80 7.92 3.60
N ASN A 185 7.12 6.77 3.75
CA ASN A 185 7.76 5.47 3.80
C ASN A 185 6.99 4.43 2.97
N GLY A 186 7.63 3.32 2.67
CA GLY A 186 7.03 2.17 2.03
C GLY A 186 7.18 0.91 2.86
N ILE A 187 6.28 -0.05 2.67
CA ILE A 187 6.39 -1.40 3.21
C ILE A 187 6.51 -2.36 2.04
N SER A 188 7.64 -3.04 1.91
CA SER A 188 7.82 -4.17 1.00
C SER A 188 7.32 -5.43 1.69
N ALA A 189 6.04 -5.77 1.46
CA ALA A 189 5.39 -6.91 2.08
C ALA A 189 5.74 -8.21 1.35
N GLY A 190 5.91 -9.30 2.09
CA GLY A 190 5.98 -10.65 1.51
C GLY A 190 4.66 -11.03 0.80
N PRO A 191 4.66 -12.11 0.02
CA PRO A 191 3.48 -12.51 -0.73
C PRO A 191 2.34 -12.92 0.19
N ILE A 192 1.19 -12.24 0.06
CA ILE A 192 -0.05 -12.51 0.80
C ILE A 192 -1.14 -12.81 -0.22
N LYS A 193 -2.00 -13.79 0.10
CA LYS A 193 -3.13 -14.17 -0.78
C LYS A 193 -4.22 -13.09 -0.75
N THR A 194 -4.11 -12.13 -1.66
CA THR A 194 -5.08 -11.06 -1.87
C THR A 194 -5.88 -11.26 -3.17
N LEU A 195 -6.94 -10.48 -3.39
CA LEU A 195 -7.65 -10.46 -4.67
C LEU A 195 -6.73 -10.01 -5.81
N ALA A 196 -5.91 -8.98 -5.58
CA ALA A 196 -4.94 -8.49 -6.57
C ALA A 196 -3.92 -9.57 -6.94
N ALA A 197 -3.39 -10.30 -5.96
CA ALA A 197 -2.43 -11.37 -6.16
C ALA A 197 -3.04 -12.60 -6.88
N SER A 198 -4.36 -12.79 -6.83
CA SER A 198 -5.03 -13.91 -7.52
C SER A 198 -4.92 -13.85 -9.05
N GLY A 199 -4.63 -12.68 -9.62
CA GLY A 199 -4.37 -12.50 -11.06
C GLY A 199 -2.98 -12.94 -11.52
N ILE A 200 -2.06 -13.23 -10.59
CA ILE A 200 -0.69 -13.66 -10.91
C ILE A 200 -0.69 -15.18 -11.15
N ALA A 201 -0.26 -15.60 -12.35
CA ALA A 201 -0.12 -17.01 -12.67
C ALA A 201 0.86 -17.70 -11.69
N SER A 202 0.53 -18.92 -11.27
CA SER A 202 1.35 -19.71 -10.34
C SER A 202 1.52 -19.12 -8.92
N PHE A 203 0.66 -18.19 -8.50
CA PHE A 203 0.77 -17.52 -7.20
C PHE A 203 0.84 -18.50 -6.01
N ARG A 204 0.08 -19.62 -6.05
CA ARG A 204 0.15 -20.65 -4.99
C ARG A 204 1.54 -21.27 -4.87
N ARG A 205 2.22 -21.52 -6.01
CA ARG A 205 3.59 -22.04 -6.01
C ARG A 205 4.56 -21.00 -5.45
N MET A 206 4.37 -19.74 -5.83
CA MET A 206 5.17 -18.63 -5.29
C MET A 206 5.06 -18.52 -3.76
N LEU A 207 3.84 -18.67 -3.20
CA LEU A 207 3.63 -18.70 -1.75
C LEU A 207 4.38 -19.86 -1.06
N ALA A 208 4.33 -21.05 -1.65
CA ALA A 208 5.01 -22.23 -1.11
C ALA A 208 6.55 -22.05 -1.15
N GLU A 209 7.09 -21.60 -2.28
CA GLU A 209 8.53 -21.34 -2.43
C GLU A 209 9.01 -20.23 -1.48
N ASN A 210 8.22 -19.16 -1.32
CA ASN A 210 8.56 -18.10 -0.38
C ASN A 210 8.60 -18.62 1.06
N ALA A 211 7.59 -19.37 1.49
CA ALA A 211 7.55 -19.95 2.82
C ALA A 211 8.72 -20.92 3.07
N LYS A 212 9.10 -21.72 2.05
CA LYS A 212 10.25 -22.65 2.14
C LYS A 212 11.58 -21.91 2.31
N ARG A 213 11.73 -20.74 1.65
CA ARG A 213 13.01 -20.01 1.57
C ARG A 213 13.15 -18.89 2.59
N ALA A 214 12.03 -18.34 3.09
CA ALA A 214 12.06 -17.30 4.10
C ALA A 214 12.72 -17.81 5.39
N PRO A 215 13.60 -17.03 6.05
CA PRO A 215 14.20 -17.39 7.35
C PRO A 215 13.19 -17.82 8.40
N LEU A 216 12.01 -17.15 8.46
CA LEU A 216 10.94 -17.53 9.39
C LEU A 216 10.11 -18.75 8.93
N ARG A 217 10.45 -19.38 7.78
CA ARG A 217 9.80 -20.59 7.23
C ARG A 217 8.27 -20.47 7.06
N ARG A 218 7.77 -19.29 6.89
CA ARG A 218 6.36 -18.99 6.63
C ARG A 218 6.19 -17.70 5.85
N ASN A 219 5.04 -17.54 5.24
CA ASN A 219 4.62 -16.24 4.72
C ASN A 219 4.16 -15.34 5.88
N VAL A 220 4.20 -14.04 5.64
CA VAL A 220 3.66 -13.03 6.55
C VAL A 220 2.14 -12.91 6.39
N THR A 221 1.50 -12.30 7.38
CA THR A 221 0.06 -12.05 7.42
C THR A 221 -0.26 -10.59 7.15
N THR A 222 -1.53 -10.31 6.83
CA THR A 222 -2.04 -8.93 6.71
C THR A 222 -1.92 -8.17 8.03
N GLU A 223 -2.05 -8.87 9.17
CA GLU A 223 -1.88 -8.31 10.51
C GLU A 223 -0.44 -7.84 10.76
N GLU A 224 0.57 -8.64 10.39
CA GLU A 224 1.99 -8.26 10.54
C GLU A 224 2.34 -7.03 9.71
N VAL A 225 1.80 -6.92 8.49
CA VAL A 225 1.95 -5.71 7.67
C VAL A 225 1.19 -4.53 8.29
N GLY A 226 -0.01 -4.78 8.86
CA GLY A 226 -0.79 -3.79 9.59
C GLY A 226 -0.05 -3.22 10.80
N ASN A 227 0.62 -4.08 11.57
CA ASN A 227 1.44 -3.66 12.72
C ASN A 227 2.61 -2.76 12.30
N ALA A 228 3.29 -3.11 11.20
CA ALA A 228 4.36 -2.27 10.65
C ALA A 228 3.84 -0.92 10.14
N ALA A 229 2.67 -0.91 9.50
CA ALA A 229 2.01 0.32 9.04
C ALA A 229 1.60 1.21 10.23
N ALA A 230 1.07 0.62 11.31
CA ALA A 230 0.73 1.35 12.53
C ALA A 230 1.98 1.98 13.18
N PHE A 231 3.10 1.25 13.24
CA PHE A 231 4.37 1.78 13.71
C PHE A 231 4.84 2.95 12.84
N LEU A 232 4.89 2.79 11.51
CA LEU A 232 5.32 3.86 10.59
C LEU A 232 4.39 5.08 10.61
N GLY A 233 3.09 4.89 10.89
CA GLY A 233 2.11 5.95 11.06
C GLY A 233 2.22 6.69 12.38
N SER A 234 2.84 6.07 13.40
CA SER A 234 2.92 6.61 14.76
C SER A 234 4.11 7.55 14.97
N ASP A 235 4.09 8.27 16.10
CA ASP A 235 5.21 9.13 16.53
C ASP A 235 6.45 8.31 16.92
N LEU A 236 6.32 6.99 17.15
CA LEU A 236 7.45 6.09 17.39
C LEU A 236 8.40 5.99 16.19
N ALA A 237 7.90 6.30 14.97
CA ALA A 237 8.67 6.33 13.75
C ALA A 237 9.09 7.76 13.33
N SER A 238 9.12 8.73 14.25
CA SER A 238 9.39 10.15 13.96
C SER A 238 10.74 10.41 13.26
N GLY A 239 11.72 9.55 13.46
CA GLY A 239 13.03 9.61 12.80
C GLY A 239 13.13 8.83 11.49
N ILE A 240 12.02 8.26 10.96
CA ILE A 240 12.03 7.38 9.78
C ILE A 240 11.29 8.03 8.62
N THR A 241 12.00 8.35 7.55
CA THR A 241 11.43 8.84 6.28
C THR A 241 12.30 8.41 5.10
N GLY A 242 11.69 8.15 3.95
CA GLY A 242 12.36 7.65 2.75
C GLY A 242 12.72 6.17 2.78
N GLU A 243 12.25 5.42 3.80
CA GLU A 243 12.57 4.02 4.03
C GLU A 243 11.59 3.08 3.31
N ILE A 244 12.09 1.95 2.87
CA ILE A 244 11.31 0.79 2.42
C ILE A 244 11.52 -0.33 3.42
N MET A 245 10.57 -0.47 4.34
CA MET A 245 10.62 -1.49 5.39
C MET A 245 10.17 -2.85 4.86
N TYR A 246 11.02 -3.87 4.99
CA TYR A 246 10.66 -5.24 4.61
C TYR A 246 9.86 -5.93 5.73
N VAL A 247 8.68 -6.42 5.35
CA VAL A 247 7.81 -7.29 6.17
C VAL A 247 7.53 -8.55 5.36
N ASP A 248 8.49 -9.46 5.29
CA ASP A 248 8.49 -10.60 4.37
C ASP A 248 9.03 -11.91 4.98
N GLY A 249 9.16 -11.98 6.30
CA GLY A 249 9.74 -13.12 7.00
C GLY A 249 11.25 -13.29 6.77
N GLY A 250 11.93 -12.24 6.30
CA GLY A 250 13.35 -12.21 5.97
C GLY A 250 13.66 -12.74 4.56
N PHE A 251 12.65 -12.97 3.70
CA PHE A 251 12.88 -13.51 2.36
C PHE A 251 13.83 -12.63 1.53
N ASN A 252 13.78 -11.31 1.66
CA ASN A 252 14.59 -10.37 0.88
C ASN A 252 16.11 -10.59 1.03
N ILE A 253 16.57 -11.08 2.20
CA ILE A 253 18.02 -11.29 2.47
C ILE A 253 18.53 -12.63 1.95
N THR A 254 17.63 -13.54 1.51
CA THR A 254 18.05 -14.88 1.08
C THR A 254 18.54 -14.87 -0.37
N GLY A 255 19.78 -15.29 -0.60
CA GLY A 255 20.32 -15.46 -1.94
C GLY A 255 19.91 -16.80 -2.57
N MET A 256 20.29 -17.89 -1.95
CA MET A 256 20.02 -19.25 -2.40
C MET A 256 19.22 -20.01 -1.33
N GLY A 257 18.26 -20.83 -1.73
CA GLY A 257 17.57 -21.73 -0.81
C GLY A 257 18.53 -22.81 -0.26
N GLU A 258 18.10 -23.54 0.78
CA GLU A 258 18.81 -24.74 1.23
C GLU A 258 18.91 -25.73 0.06
N LEU A 259 20.10 -26.25 -0.14
CA LEU A 259 20.31 -27.37 -1.07
C LEU A 259 19.76 -28.62 -0.37
N GLU A 260 18.81 -29.28 -1.00
CA GLU A 260 18.36 -30.61 -0.57
C GLU A 260 19.45 -31.61 -1.00
N ASP A 261 19.98 -32.42 -0.05
CA ASP A 261 20.89 -33.53 -0.35
C ASP A 261 20.18 -34.67 -1.07
#